data_74f70b879754dc88c4f21af5aff057a2
#
_entry.id   74f70b879754dc88c4f21af5aff057a2
#
_cell.length_a   1.000
_cell.length_b   1.000
_cell.length_c   1.000
_cell.angle_alpha   90.00
_cell.angle_beta   90.00
_cell.angle_gamma   90.00
#
_symmetry.space_group_name_H-M   'P 1'
#
loop_
_entity.id
_entity.type
_entity.pdbx_description
1 polymer ?
#
loop_
_entity_poly.entity_id
_entity_poly.type
_entity_poly.pdbx_seq_one_letter_code
_entity_poly.pdbx_strand_id
1 'polypeptide(L)'
;MIASLPWIRKMNSNSCLSTPPARAVSGPPWLGLSVLLLAGFVTIFDLFVVNVAIPSMQADLDANFAQIGFIVAGYELAFGVLLITGGRLGDLFGRRRLFVIGMAGFTLASALCGLAPSAEFLIGARVLQGLAAALLFPQVYASIRVNFDGDDSRRAFGLLGMTLGLAAIAGQVLGGWLVHADLFGLGWRSIFLINVPIGLFAIAAARTIPESRAPQRPALDWMGVALVSAGLTLLLVPLIEGPGQGWPAWSLLSLGVAVLLLALFHRQQEQRRMAGGLPLVDMRLLAQRRFAHRADARQVKQ
;
A
#
# COMPACT_ATOMS: atom_id res chain seq x y z
N MET A 1 -44.13 -23.87 -42.19
CA MET A 1 -44.78 -24.60 -41.11
C MET A 1 -43.79 -25.00 -40.04
N ILE A 2 -43.12 -23.97 -39.42
CA ILE A 2 -42.22 -24.12 -38.27
C ILE A 2 -42.37 -22.83 -37.43
N ALA A 3 -43.53 -22.63 -36.81
CA ALA A 3 -43.78 -21.44 -35.98
C ALA A 3 -44.73 -21.74 -34.82
N SER A 4 -44.56 -22.88 -34.14
CA SER A 4 -45.39 -23.22 -32.98
C SER A 4 -44.65 -24.09 -31.97
N LEU A 5 -43.54 -23.54 -31.43
CA LEU A 5 -42.89 -24.14 -30.25
C LEU A 5 -43.07 -23.19 -29.08
N PRO A 6 -43.86 -23.52 -28.06
CA PRO A 6 -44.24 -22.61 -26.95
C PRO A 6 -43.08 -22.22 -26.01
N TRP A 7 -41.93 -22.83 -26.11
CA TRP A 7 -40.75 -22.51 -25.30
C TRP A 7 -39.96 -21.31 -25.83
N ILE A 8 -40.08 -20.93 -27.11
CA ILE A 8 -39.40 -19.73 -27.67
C ILE A 8 -40.06 -18.44 -27.18
N ARG A 9 -41.34 -18.48 -26.79
CA ARG A 9 -42.06 -17.31 -26.27
C ARG A 9 -41.73 -16.95 -24.83
N LYS A 10 -41.06 -17.84 -24.07
CA LYS A 10 -40.67 -17.61 -22.67
C LYS A 10 -39.27 -17.03 -22.51
N MET A 11 -38.51 -16.92 -23.59
CA MET A 11 -37.14 -16.33 -23.52
C MET A 11 -37.11 -14.81 -23.76
N ASN A 12 -38.25 -14.19 -24.09
CA ASN A 12 -38.32 -12.75 -24.40
C ASN A 12 -39.09 -11.92 -23.37
N SER A 13 -39.34 -12.44 -22.17
CA SER A 13 -39.89 -11.68 -21.07
C SER A 13 -38.84 -11.45 -20.02
N ASN A 14 -38.16 -10.28 -20.13
CA ASN A 14 -37.68 -9.46 -19.01
C ASN A 14 -36.94 -10.18 -17.88
N SER A 15 -35.82 -10.77 -18.14
CA SER A 15 -34.72 -10.64 -17.20
C SER A 15 -33.92 -9.39 -17.60
N CYS A 16 -34.52 -8.21 -17.45
CA CYS A 16 -33.76 -7.02 -17.13
C CYS A 16 -32.93 -7.39 -15.90
N LEU A 17 -31.66 -7.68 -16.12
CA LEU A 17 -30.66 -7.61 -15.07
C LEU A 17 -30.79 -6.20 -14.50
N SER A 18 -31.64 -6.06 -13.47
CA SER A 18 -31.65 -4.87 -12.63
C SER A 18 -30.28 -4.81 -12.00
N THR A 19 -29.36 -4.11 -12.64
CA THR A 19 -28.19 -3.58 -11.97
C THR A 19 -28.69 -2.97 -10.66
N PRO A 20 -28.24 -3.44 -9.50
CA PRO A 20 -28.64 -2.82 -8.25
C PRO A 20 -28.36 -1.32 -8.38
N PRO A 21 -29.30 -0.45 -7.98
CA PRO A 21 -29.11 0.99 -8.11
C PRO A 21 -27.79 1.32 -7.45
N ALA A 22 -26.89 1.93 -8.22
CA ALA A 22 -25.69 2.53 -7.69
C ALA A 22 -26.12 3.38 -6.51
N ARG A 23 -25.66 3.05 -5.31
CA ARG A 23 -25.97 3.79 -4.09
C ARG A 23 -25.56 5.24 -4.36
N ALA A 24 -26.55 6.13 -4.39
CA ALA A 24 -26.34 7.54 -4.59
C ALA A 24 -25.30 8.03 -3.59
N VAL A 25 -24.15 8.44 -4.09
CA VAL A 25 -23.07 9.05 -3.31
C VAL A 25 -23.61 10.40 -2.85
N SER A 26 -23.80 10.57 -1.55
CA SER A 26 -24.19 11.85 -0.97
C SER A 26 -22.96 12.77 -0.95
N GLY A 27 -22.66 13.42 -2.08
CA GLY A 27 -21.59 14.39 -2.22
C GLY A 27 -20.83 14.25 -3.56
N PRO A 28 -20.14 15.29 -4.03
CA PRO A 28 -19.35 15.21 -5.24
C PRO A 28 -18.20 14.19 -5.04
N PRO A 29 -18.03 13.18 -5.90
CA PRO A 29 -17.02 12.13 -5.74
C PRO A 29 -15.58 12.68 -5.75
N TRP A 30 -15.38 13.88 -6.30
CA TRP A 30 -14.10 14.60 -6.35
C TRP A 30 -13.60 15.09 -4.98
N LEU A 31 -14.50 15.41 -4.02
CA LEU A 31 -14.10 15.72 -2.63
C LEU A 31 -13.52 14.48 -1.95
N GLY A 32 -14.15 13.32 -2.12
CA GLY A 32 -13.61 12.06 -1.62
C GLY A 32 -12.26 11.74 -2.26
N LEU A 33 -12.10 12.02 -3.56
CA LEU A 33 -10.83 11.86 -4.27
C LEU A 33 -9.74 12.73 -3.65
N SER A 34 -10.00 14.00 -3.37
CA SER A 34 -8.99 14.89 -2.78
C SER A 34 -8.46 14.36 -1.44
N VAL A 35 -9.33 13.78 -0.61
CA VAL A 35 -8.91 13.14 0.66
C VAL A 35 -8.07 11.88 0.41
N LEU A 36 -8.44 11.08 -0.59
CA LEU A 36 -7.65 9.90 -1.00
C LEU A 36 -6.28 10.29 -1.54
N LEU A 37 -6.22 11.33 -2.38
CA LEU A 37 -4.96 11.87 -2.91
C LEU A 37 -4.06 12.40 -1.80
N LEU A 38 -4.63 13.12 -0.82
CA LEU A 38 -3.90 13.62 0.34
C LEU A 38 -3.28 12.47 1.15
N ALA A 39 -4.02 11.39 1.36
CA ALA A 39 -3.52 10.21 2.05
C ALA A 39 -2.39 9.53 1.27
N GLY A 40 -2.54 9.37 -0.05
CA GLY A 40 -1.48 8.89 -0.92
C GLY A 40 -0.25 9.77 -0.88
N PHE A 41 -0.45 11.10 -0.92
CA PHE A 41 0.63 12.07 -0.80
C PHE A 41 1.42 11.91 0.50
N VAL A 42 0.75 11.91 1.65
CA VAL A 42 1.41 11.82 2.96
C VAL A 42 2.19 10.51 3.11
N THR A 43 1.63 9.39 2.64
CA THR A 43 2.30 8.08 2.72
C THR A 43 3.60 8.06 1.90
N ILE A 44 3.59 8.63 0.69
CA ILE A 44 4.78 8.67 -0.17
C ILE A 44 5.75 9.78 0.27
N PHE A 45 5.23 10.93 0.70
CA PHE A 45 6.05 11.99 1.30
C PHE A 45 6.87 11.45 2.47
N ASP A 46 6.24 10.74 3.40
CA ASP A 46 6.88 10.15 4.58
C ASP A 46 7.98 9.14 4.20
N LEU A 47 7.80 8.38 3.13
CA LEU A 47 8.80 7.44 2.61
C LEU A 47 10.08 8.15 2.16
N PHE A 48 9.95 9.31 1.51
CA PHE A 48 11.08 10.02 0.93
C PHE A 48 11.70 11.07 1.87
N VAL A 49 10.91 11.70 2.75
CA VAL A 49 11.37 12.77 3.63
C VAL A 49 12.41 12.30 4.64
N VAL A 50 12.31 11.05 5.09
CA VAL A 50 13.24 10.45 6.06
C VAL A 50 14.68 10.43 5.55
N ASN A 51 14.88 10.19 4.24
CA ASN A 51 16.23 10.10 3.66
C ASN A 51 17.04 11.38 3.83
N VAL A 52 16.39 12.54 3.78
CA VAL A 52 17.06 13.84 3.94
C VAL A 52 17.40 14.14 5.40
N ALA A 53 16.64 13.56 6.33
CA ALA A 53 16.81 13.76 7.76
C ALA A 53 17.85 12.81 8.39
N ILE A 54 18.38 11.82 7.65
CA ILE A 54 19.33 10.82 8.14
C ILE A 54 20.50 11.45 8.93
N PRO A 55 21.24 12.45 8.40
CA PRO A 55 22.38 13.00 9.13
C PRO A 55 21.98 13.63 10.47
N SER A 56 20.84 14.33 10.51
CA SER A 56 20.34 14.98 11.73
C SER A 56 19.86 13.95 12.76
N MET A 57 19.16 12.89 12.31
CA MET A 57 18.75 11.80 13.19
C MET A 57 19.95 11.05 13.76
N GLN A 58 20.97 10.79 12.94
CA GLN A 58 22.17 10.10 13.36
C GLN A 58 22.92 10.89 14.44
N ALA A 59 23.06 12.19 14.26
CA ALA A 59 23.73 13.05 15.23
C ALA A 59 22.95 13.22 16.54
N ASP A 60 21.62 13.36 16.47
CA ASP A 60 20.77 13.62 17.64
C ASP A 60 20.50 12.37 18.48
N LEU A 61 20.39 11.21 17.86
CA LEU A 61 20.08 9.94 18.52
C LEU A 61 21.34 9.07 18.77
N ASP A 62 22.51 9.54 18.40
CA ASP A 62 23.77 8.76 18.41
C ASP A 62 23.61 7.39 17.74
N ALA A 63 22.86 7.38 16.63
CA ALA A 63 22.46 6.16 15.96
C ALA A 63 23.58 5.61 15.07
N ASN A 64 23.85 4.31 15.17
CA ASN A 64 24.79 3.64 14.29
C ASN A 64 24.20 3.40 12.90
N PHE A 65 25.04 2.98 11.94
CA PHE A 65 24.66 2.77 10.56
C PHE A 65 23.50 1.74 10.39
N ALA A 66 23.53 0.66 11.17
CA ALA A 66 22.49 -0.37 11.11
C ALA A 66 21.14 0.16 11.64
N GLN A 67 21.14 0.92 12.74
CA GLN A 67 19.95 1.55 13.28
C GLN A 67 19.32 2.52 12.28
N ILE A 68 20.11 3.33 11.59
CA ILE A 68 19.63 4.19 10.49
C ILE A 68 19.02 3.35 9.38
N GLY A 69 19.68 2.24 8.98
CA GLY A 69 19.14 1.29 8.02
C GLY A 69 17.77 0.77 8.43
N PHE A 70 17.57 0.40 9.70
CA PHE A 70 16.28 -0.08 10.21
C PHE A 70 15.23 1.03 10.36
N ILE A 71 15.59 2.27 10.65
CA ILE A 71 14.65 3.40 10.66
C ILE A 71 14.02 3.57 9.26
N VAL A 72 14.81 3.45 8.19
CA VAL A 72 14.32 3.55 6.82
C VAL A 72 13.59 2.27 6.41
N ALA A 73 14.28 1.14 6.46
CA ALA A 73 13.77 -0.13 5.96
C ALA A 73 12.65 -0.73 6.81
N GLY A 74 12.58 -0.41 8.11
CA GLY A 74 11.52 -0.89 8.99
C GLY A 74 10.13 -0.46 8.54
N TYR A 75 9.98 0.77 8.08
CA TYR A 75 8.74 1.26 7.47
C TYR A 75 8.45 0.53 6.14
N GLU A 76 9.44 0.48 5.24
CA GLU A 76 9.27 -0.10 3.90
C GLU A 76 8.92 -1.59 3.97
N LEU A 77 9.61 -2.33 4.85
CA LEU A 77 9.36 -3.73 5.08
C LEU A 77 7.95 -3.99 5.61
N ALA A 78 7.58 -3.29 6.69
CA ALA A 78 6.26 -3.43 7.30
C ALA A 78 5.14 -3.04 6.31
N PHE A 79 5.35 -1.97 5.54
CA PHE A 79 4.44 -1.54 4.47
C PHE A 79 4.30 -2.60 3.37
N GLY A 80 5.42 -3.06 2.81
CA GLY A 80 5.42 -4.03 1.70
C GLY A 80 4.80 -5.38 2.07
N VAL A 81 5.14 -5.89 3.27
CA VAL A 81 4.67 -7.17 3.79
C VAL A 81 3.14 -7.21 3.95
N LEU A 82 2.53 -6.17 4.48
CA LEU A 82 1.10 -6.13 4.75
C LEU A 82 0.26 -5.44 3.66
N LEU A 83 0.87 -4.89 2.60
CA LEU A 83 0.17 -4.16 1.56
C LEU A 83 -0.98 -4.96 0.93
N ILE A 84 -0.72 -6.21 0.58
CA ILE A 84 -1.73 -7.11 -0.03
C ILE A 84 -2.82 -7.45 0.97
N THR A 85 -2.43 -7.75 2.21
CA THR A 85 -3.37 -8.07 3.30
C THR A 85 -4.26 -6.88 3.62
N GLY A 86 -3.69 -5.66 3.67
CA GLY A 86 -4.44 -4.41 3.87
C GLY A 86 -5.52 -4.21 2.82
N GLY A 87 -5.23 -4.51 1.55
CA GLY A 87 -6.22 -4.46 0.48
C GLY A 87 -7.39 -5.41 0.72
N ARG A 88 -7.10 -6.66 1.09
CA ARG A 88 -8.15 -7.66 1.38
C ARG A 88 -8.96 -7.33 2.63
N LEU A 89 -8.33 -6.78 3.66
CA LEU A 89 -9.05 -6.29 4.85
C LEU A 89 -10.04 -5.19 4.49
N GLY A 90 -9.70 -4.29 3.57
CA GLY A 90 -10.61 -3.27 3.05
C GLY A 90 -11.82 -3.86 2.32
N ASP A 91 -11.61 -4.90 1.53
CA ASP A 91 -12.68 -5.61 0.83
C ASP A 91 -13.65 -6.31 1.80
N LEU A 92 -13.15 -6.83 2.94
CA LEU A 92 -13.93 -7.51 3.97
C LEU A 92 -14.67 -6.55 4.90
N PHE A 93 -13.94 -5.59 5.47
CA PHE A 93 -14.45 -4.75 6.57
C PHE A 93 -14.98 -3.40 6.12
N GLY A 94 -14.67 -3.01 4.88
CA GLY A 94 -15.07 -1.73 4.29
C GLY A 94 -13.87 -0.81 4.07
N ARG A 95 -13.77 -0.26 2.85
CA ARG A 95 -12.61 0.51 2.42
C ARG A 95 -12.47 1.82 3.17
N ARG A 96 -13.56 2.57 3.38
CA ARG A 96 -13.53 3.80 4.18
C ARG A 96 -13.15 3.53 5.63
N ARG A 97 -13.67 2.44 6.23
CA ARG A 97 -13.32 2.08 7.61
C ARG A 97 -11.83 1.79 7.74
N LEU A 98 -11.27 0.97 6.84
CA LEU A 98 -9.84 0.65 6.85
C LEU A 98 -8.98 1.87 6.52
N PHE A 99 -9.45 2.78 5.65
CA PHE A 99 -8.83 4.07 5.41
C PHE A 99 -8.69 4.87 6.70
N VAL A 100 -9.79 5.02 7.46
CA VAL A 100 -9.79 5.78 8.73
C VAL A 100 -8.88 5.13 9.78
N ILE A 101 -8.96 3.80 9.93
CA ILE A 101 -8.10 3.06 10.87
C ILE A 101 -6.63 3.20 10.48
N GLY A 102 -6.30 3.00 9.21
CA GLY A 102 -4.94 3.15 8.68
C GLY A 102 -4.41 4.57 8.84
N MET A 103 -5.23 5.60 8.53
CA MET A 103 -4.84 6.99 8.70
C MET A 103 -4.66 7.36 10.18
N ALA A 104 -5.52 6.90 11.07
CA ALA A 104 -5.38 7.12 12.50
C ALA A 104 -4.11 6.45 13.05
N GLY A 105 -3.85 5.20 12.67
CA GLY A 105 -2.62 4.48 13.03
C GLY A 105 -1.38 5.18 12.49
N PHE A 106 -1.40 5.62 11.23
CA PHE A 106 -0.31 6.36 10.58
C PHE A 106 -0.03 7.69 11.30
N THR A 107 -1.09 8.46 11.61
CA THR A 107 -0.98 9.73 12.33
C THR A 107 -0.40 9.55 13.73
N LEU A 108 -0.88 8.54 14.48
CA LEU A 108 -0.37 8.22 15.80
C LEU A 108 1.10 7.78 15.74
N ALA A 109 1.44 6.88 14.82
CA ALA A 109 2.81 6.42 14.65
C ALA A 109 3.75 7.56 14.21
N SER A 110 3.28 8.50 13.35
CA SER A 110 4.03 9.72 13.02
C SER A 110 4.29 10.58 14.25
N ALA A 111 3.30 10.76 15.12
CA ALA A 111 3.50 11.46 16.39
C ALA A 111 4.54 10.75 17.26
N LEU A 112 4.49 9.42 17.36
CA LEU A 112 5.50 8.62 18.08
C LEU A 112 6.89 8.78 17.47
N CYS A 113 7.02 8.77 16.13
CA CYS A 113 8.30 9.03 15.45
C CYS A 113 8.86 10.42 15.81
N GLY A 114 8.01 11.46 15.77
CA GLY A 114 8.42 12.83 16.10
C GLY A 114 8.74 13.04 17.58
N LEU A 115 8.31 12.16 18.46
CA LEU A 115 8.58 12.20 19.91
C LEU A 115 9.61 11.15 20.34
N ALA A 116 10.29 10.48 19.39
CA ALA A 116 11.21 9.40 19.70
C ALA A 116 12.42 9.86 20.53
N PRO A 117 12.67 9.23 21.70
CA PRO A 117 13.81 9.55 22.56
C PRO A 117 15.07 8.77 22.20
N SER A 118 14.97 7.69 21.42
CA SER A 118 16.09 6.84 21.00
C SER A 118 15.88 6.25 19.61
N ALA A 119 16.96 5.75 19.01
CA ALA A 119 16.92 5.09 17.70
C ALA A 119 16.04 3.84 17.71
N GLU A 120 16.09 3.01 18.77
CA GLU A 120 15.28 1.79 18.91
C GLU A 120 13.79 2.11 18.97
N PHE A 121 13.42 3.15 19.73
CA PHE A 121 12.05 3.62 19.79
C PHE A 121 11.57 4.09 18.42
N LEU A 122 12.41 4.86 17.71
CA LEU A 122 12.11 5.34 16.37
C LEU A 122 11.93 4.17 15.39
N ILE A 123 12.77 3.14 15.43
CA ILE A 123 12.63 1.93 14.62
C ILE A 123 11.28 1.27 14.87
N GLY A 124 10.90 1.07 16.14
CA GLY A 124 9.60 0.49 16.51
C GLY A 124 8.42 1.33 15.99
N ALA A 125 8.49 2.66 16.15
CA ALA A 125 7.48 3.58 15.66
C ALA A 125 7.38 3.57 14.13
N ARG A 126 8.50 3.45 13.41
CA ARG A 126 8.55 3.32 11.93
C ARG A 126 7.90 2.03 11.45
N VAL A 127 8.14 0.90 12.14
CA VAL A 127 7.45 -0.36 11.83
C VAL A 127 5.93 -0.19 12.00
N LEU A 128 5.46 0.37 13.11
CA LEU A 128 4.03 0.64 13.33
C LEU A 128 3.45 1.57 12.26
N GLN A 129 4.20 2.60 11.84
CA GLN A 129 3.80 3.52 10.80
C GLN A 129 3.66 2.82 9.44
N GLY A 130 4.60 1.92 9.09
CA GLY A 130 4.55 1.10 7.89
C GLY A 130 3.36 0.14 7.88
N LEU A 131 3.05 -0.51 9.01
CA LEU A 131 1.85 -1.35 9.16
C LEU A 131 0.57 -0.56 8.93
N ALA A 132 0.48 0.65 9.49
CA ALA A 132 -0.68 1.54 9.31
C ALA A 132 -0.80 2.02 7.86
N ALA A 133 0.32 2.38 7.22
CA ALA A 133 0.37 2.74 5.81
C ALA A 133 -0.10 1.59 4.90
N ALA A 134 0.26 0.35 5.23
CA ALA A 134 -0.17 -0.85 4.50
C ALA A 134 -1.70 -1.09 4.58
N LEU A 135 -2.34 -0.66 5.65
CA LEU A 135 -3.81 -0.67 5.73
C LEU A 135 -4.44 0.48 4.93
N LEU A 136 -3.79 1.64 4.90
CA LEU A 136 -4.28 2.88 4.31
C LEU A 136 -4.18 2.89 2.79
N PHE A 137 -3.00 2.63 2.25
CA PHE A 137 -2.64 2.89 0.86
C PHE A 137 -3.45 2.08 -0.17
N PRO A 138 -3.73 0.77 0.03
CA PRO A 138 -4.57 0.01 -0.89
C PRO A 138 -5.99 0.55 -0.98
N GLN A 139 -6.51 1.21 0.08
CA GLN A 139 -7.85 1.77 0.09
C GLN A 139 -7.97 2.96 -0.86
N VAL A 140 -6.87 3.71 -1.07
CA VAL A 140 -6.82 4.80 -2.04
C VAL A 140 -7.10 4.27 -3.44
N TYR A 141 -6.35 3.26 -3.89
CA TYR A 141 -6.53 2.63 -5.20
C TYR A 141 -7.91 1.98 -5.35
N ALA A 142 -8.31 1.20 -4.35
CA ALA A 142 -9.57 0.46 -4.38
C ALA A 142 -10.79 1.41 -4.40
N SER A 143 -10.74 2.50 -3.64
CA SER A 143 -11.81 3.49 -3.62
C SER A 143 -11.91 4.26 -4.93
N ILE A 144 -10.79 4.65 -5.55
CA ILE A 144 -10.80 5.28 -6.88
C ILE A 144 -11.42 4.33 -7.90
N ARG A 145 -10.97 3.07 -7.92
CA ARG A 145 -11.46 2.07 -8.89
C ARG A 145 -12.97 1.81 -8.81
N VAL A 146 -13.56 1.94 -7.63
CA VAL A 146 -14.99 1.63 -7.41
C VAL A 146 -15.89 2.85 -7.60
N ASN A 147 -15.37 4.05 -7.36
CA ASN A 147 -16.17 5.28 -7.37
C ASN A 147 -16.07 6.07 -8.69
N PHE A 148 -15.14 5.69 -9.58
CA PHE A 148 -14.92 6.38 -10.85
C PHE A 148 -14.89 5.39 -12.00
N ASP A 149 -15.67 5.66 -13.06
CA ASP A 149 -15.75 4.85 -14.27
C ASP A 149 -15.27 5.62 -15.51
N GLY A 150 -14.95 4.89 -16.56
CA GLY A 150 -14.62 5.46 -17.88
C GLY A 150 -13.50 6.50 -17.86
N ASP A 151 -13.79 7.69 -18.39
CA ASP A 151 -12.82 8.80 -18.48
C ASP A 151 -12.48 9.40 -17.11
N ASP A 152 -13.43 9.44 -16.19
CA ASP A 152 -13.20 9.95 -14.85
C ASP A 152 -12.25 9.04 -14.05
N SER A 153 -12.32 7.74 -14.26
CA SER A 153 -11.35 6.80 -13.67
C SER A 153 -9.94 7.07 -14.20
N ARG A 154 -9.79 7.30 -15.52
CA ARG A 154 -8.49 7.65 -16.10
C ARG A 154 -7.92 8.95 -15.51
N ARG A 155 -8.77 9.98 -15.36
CA ARG A 155 -8.40 11.26 -14.74
C ARG A 155 -8.01 11.10 -13.28
N ALA A 156 -8.81 10.35 -12.48
CA ALA A 156 -8.54 10.11 -11.07
C ALA A 156 -7.21 9.37 -10.85
N PHE A 157 -6.92 8.33 -11.65
CA PHE A 157 -5.62 7.64 -11.59
C PHE A 157 -4.47 8.50 -12.12
N GLY A 158 -4.69 9.35 -13.11
CA GLY A 158 -3.71 10.33 -13.58
C GLY A 158 -3.35 11.34 -12.48
N LEU A 159 -4.36 11.88 -11.77
CA LEU A 159 -4.16 12.75 -10.61
C LEU A 159 -3.43 12.02 -9.48
N LEU A 160 -3.77 10.75 -9.22
CA LEU A 160 -3.04 9.95 -8.23
C LEU A 160 -1.57 9.82 -8.59
N GLY A 161 -1.25 9.41 -9.83
CA GLY A 161 0.13 9.29 -10.28
C GLY A 161 0.92 10.60 -10.16
N MET A 162 0.31 11.73 -10.55
CA MET A 162 0.90 13.06 -10.39
C MET A 162 1.13 13.40 -8.91
N THR A 163 0.15 13.12 -8.05
CA THR A 163 0.24 13.37 -6.60
C THR A 163 1.37 12.57 -5.96
N LEU A 164 1.50 11.28 -6.31
CA LEU A 164 2.57 10.43 -5.78
C LEU A 164 3.95 10.90 -6.25
N GLY A 165 4.08 11.30 -7.51
CA GLY A 165 5.33 11.88 -8.04
C GLY A 165 5.69 13.21 -7.35
N LEU A 166 4.71 14.10 -7.16
CA LEU A 166 4.91 15.35 -6.42
C LEU A 166 5.26 15.08 -4.96
N ALA A 167 4.66 14.08 -4.32
CA ALA A 167 4.96 13.70 -2.94
C ALA A 167 6.42 13.26 -2.76
N ALA A 168 6.97 12.49 -3.71
CA ALA A 168 8.35 12.07 -3.68
C ALA A 168 9.33 13.26 -3.78
N ILE A 169 9.06 14.19 -4.70
CA ILE A 169 9.85 15.43 -4.85
C ILE A 169 9.71 16.31 -3.61
N ALA A 170 8.46 16.53 -3.17
CA ALA A 170 8.18 17.34 -1.99
C ALA A 170 8.82 16.77 -0.72
N GLY A 171 8.85 15.43 -0.56
CA GLY A 171 9.50 14.76 0.56
C GLY A 171 10.98 15.14 0.67
N GLN A 172 11.68 15.18 -0.45
CA GLN A 172 13.09 15.57 -0.45
C GLN A 172 13.30 17.08 -0.28
N VAL A 173 12.56 17.89 -1.03
CA VAL A 173 12.75 19.36 -1.02
C VAL A 173 12.24 19.97 0.28
N LEU A 174 10.98 19.69 0.64
CA LEU A 174 10.38 20.21 1.88
C LEU A 174 11.00 19.57 3.12
N GLY A 175 11.41 18.29 3.03
CA GLY A 175 12.11 17.63 4.11
C GLY A 175 13.43 18.30 4.45
N GLY A 176 14.24 18.59 3.45
CA GLY A 176 15.48 19.35 3.64
C GLY A 176 15.24 20.73 4.25
N TRP A 177 14.22 21.44 3.75
CA TRP A 177 13.83 22.73 4.28
C TRP A 177 13.34 22.63 5.73
N LEU A 178 12.48 21.67 6.07
CA LEU A 178 11.96 21.48 7.45
C LEU A 178 13.07 21.19 8.45
N VAL A 179 14.01 20.33 8.09
CA VAL A 179 15.17 20.00 8.95
C VAL A 179 16.06 21.21 9.16
N HIS A 180 16.32 21.97 8.07
CA HIS A 180 17.22 23.14 8.13
C HIS A 180 16.59 24.35 8.80
N ALA A 181 15.28 24.57 8.63
CA ALA A 181 14.54 25.67 9.24
C ALA A 181 14.38 25.53 10.76
N ASP A 182 14.61 24.33 11.28
CA ASP A 182 14.52 23.98 12.71
C ASP A 182 13.32 24.62 13.42
N LEU A 183 12.14 24.45 12.82
CA LEU A 183 10.90 25.05 13.31
C LEU A 183 10.65 24.62 14.76
N PHE A 184 10.58 25.60 15.65
CA PHE A 184 10.36 25.42 17.10
C PHE A 184 11.44 24.57 17.82
N GLY A 185 12.65 24.45 17.28
CA GLY A 185 13.69 23.61 17.84
C GLY A 185 13.43 22.10 17.67
N LEU A 186 12.56 21.71 16.72
CA LEU A 186 12.17 20.32 16.51
C LEU A 186 13.14 19.56 15.60
N GLY A 187 13.98 20.27 14.84
CA GLY A 187 14.92 19.68 13.91
C GLY A 187 14.27 18.65 12.98
N TRP A 188 14.86 17.45 12.89
CA TRP A 188 14.35 16.34 12.07
C TRP A 188 12.97 15.83 12.51
N ARG A 189 12.57 16.04 13.78
CA ARG A 189 11.26 15.59 14.30
C ARG A 189 10.09 16.23 13.57
N SER A 190 10.30 17.43 13.04
CA SER A 190 9.31 18.20 12.27
C SER A 190 8.77 17.43 11.04
N ILE A 191 9.61 16.58 10.39
CA ILE A 191 9.22 15.81 9.21
C ILE A 191 8.12 14.78 9.52
N PHE A 192 8.08 14.27 10.74
CA PHE A 192 7.04 13.35 11.20
C PHE A 192 5.83 14.12 11.75
N LEU A 193 6.08 15.16 12.56
CA LEU A 193 4.99 15.89 13.21
C LEU A 193 4.09 16.65 12.23
N ILE A 194 4.60 17.03 11.04
CA ILE A 194 3.78 17.63 9.98
C ILE A 194 2.65 16.69 9.49
N ASN A 195 2.84 15.38 9.60
CA ASN A 195 1.83 14.39 9.22
C ASN A 195 0.64 14.39 10.19
N VAL A 196 0.81 14.88 11.42
CA VAL A 196 -0.25 14.85 12.45
C VAL A 196 -1.44 15.74 12.08
N PRO A 197 -1.29 17.05 11.84
CA PRO A 197 -2.40 17.90 11.44
C PRO A 197 -3.02 17.44 10.11
N ILE A 198 -2.22 16.98 9.17
CA ILE A 198 -2.70 16.49 7.87
C ILE A 198 -3.54 15.23 8.06
N GLY A 199 -3.08 14.28 8.88
CA GLY A 199 -3.79 13.05 9.18
C GLY A 199 -5.11 13.28 9.91
N LEU A 200 -5.12 14.17 10.91
CA LEU A 200 -6.35 14.57 11.61
C LEU A 200 -7.38 15.19 10.64
N PHE A 201 -6.93 16.06 9.74
CA PHE A 201 -7.78 16.61 8.69
C PHE A 201 -8.33 15.52 7.77
N ALA A 202 -7.47 14.60 7.30
CA ALA A 202 -7.89 13.49 6.42
C ALA A 202 -8.92 12.57 7.10
N ILE A 203 -8.76 12.27 8.41
CA ILE A 203 -9.72 11.49 9.19
C ILE A 203 -11.06 12.23 9.28
N ALA A 204 -11.06 13.52 9.61
CA ALA A 204 -12.28 14.32 9.68
C ALA A 204 -13.01 14.38 8.33
N ALA A 205 -12.24 14.55 7.24
CA ALA A 205 -12.75 14.63 5.88
C ALA A 205 -13.12 13.26 5.28
N ALA A 206 -12.73 12.12 5.89
CA ALA A 206 -13.00 10.78 5.38
C ALA A 206 -14.50 10.45 5.23
N ARG A 207 -15.39 11.23 5.84
CA ARG A 207 -16.85 11.12 5.66
C ARG A 207 -17.28 11.38 4.21
N THR A 208 -16.48 12.10 3.42
CA THR A 208 -16.73 12.34 2.00
C THR A 208 -16.41 11.14 1.11
N ILE A 209 -15.69 10.15 1.64
CA ILE A 209 -15.37 8.92 0.92
C ILE A 209 -16.56 7.95 1.05
N PRO A 210 -17.16 7.48 -0.06
CA PRO A 210 -18.23 6.49 0.00
C PRO A 210 -17.75 5.18 0.62
N GLU A 211 -18.57 4.59 1.49
CA GLU A 211 -18.26 3.25 1.99
C GLU A 211 -18.51 2.20 0.91
N SER A 212 -17.55 1.33 0.70
CA SER A 212 -17.65 0.24 -0.25
C SER A 212 -16.99 -1.04 0.28
N ARG A 213 -17.53 -2.18 -0.16
CA ARG A 213 -17.02 -3.52 0.18
C ARG A 213 -17.06 -4.39 -1.05
N ALA A 214 -16.26 -5.46 -1.08
CA ALA A 214 -16.36 -6.43 -2.15
C ALA A 214 -17.71 -7.19 -2.03
N PRO A 215 -18.39 -7.48 -3.16
CA PRO A 215 -19.65 -8.26 -3.17
C PRO A 215 -19.45 -9.67 -2.63
N GLN A 216 -18.31 -10.28 -2.94
CA GLN A 216 -17.90 -11.58 -2.41
C GLN A 216 -16.81 -11.35 -1.35
N ARG A 217 -16.96 -11.99 -0.19
CA ARG A 217 -15.98 -11.89 0.89
C ARG A 217 -14.77 -12.77 0.55
N PRO A 218 -13.60 -12.22 0.23
CA PRO A 218 -12.41 -13.03 -0.02
C PRO A 218 -11.97 -13.68 1.29
N ALA A 219 -11.68 -14.98 1.25
CA ALA A 219 -11.06 -15.65 2.40
C ALA A 219 -9.63 -15.11 2.61
N LEU A 220 -9.29 -14.79 3.86
CA LEU A 220 -7.93 -14.39 4.22
C LEU A 220 -6.99 -15.60 4.19
N ASP A 221 -5.87 -15.44 3.54
CA ASP A 221 -4.80 -16.44 3.49
C ASP A 221 -3.74 -16.16 4.55
N TRP A 222 -4.05 -16.48 5.82
CA TRP A 222 -3.13 -16.26 6.92
C TRP A 222 -1.80 -16.98 6.75
N MET A 223 -1.81 -18.20 6.18
CA MET A 223 -0.60 -18.95 5.92
C MET A 223 0.26 -18.27 4.84
N GLY A 224 -0.35 -17.83 3.75
CA GLY A 224 0.35 -17.08 2.71
C GLY A 224 0.92 -15.75 3.24
N VAL A 225 0.15 -15.02 4.06
CA VAL A 225 0.63 -13.81 4.72
C VAL A 225 1.83 -14.11 5.62
N ALA A 226 1.76 -15.14 6.46
CA ALA A 226 2.86 -15.52 7.35
C ALA A 226 4.13 -15.91 6.55
N LEU A 227 3.98 -16.73 5.50
CA LEU A 227 5.11 -17.18 4.69
C LEU A 227 5.80 -16.02 3.95
N VAL A 228 5.03 -15.13 3.31
CA VAL A 228 5.62 -13.99 2.58
C VAL A 228 6.22 -13.00 3.55
N SER A 229 5.57 -12.74 4.69
CA SER A 229 6.08 -11.83 5.73
C SER A 229 7.41 -12.31 6.29
N ALA A 230 7.46 -13.57 6.75
CA ALA A 230 8.67 -14.17 7.27
C ALA A 230 9.78 -14.24 6.20
N GLY A 231 9.43 -14.64 4.98
CA GLY A 231 10.37 -14.73 3.87
C GLY A 231 11.00 -13.38 3.53
N LEU A 232 10.20 -12.31 3.44
CA LEU A 232 10.72 -10.96 3.17
C LEU A 232 11.52 -10.41 4.35
N THR A 233 11.12 -10.64 5.59
CA THR A 233 11.89 -10.23 6.77
C THR A 233 13.25 -10.91 6.80
N LEU A 234 13.29 -12.24 6.63
CA LEU A 234 14.54 -13.01 6.60
C LEU A 234 15.40 -12.73 5.37
N LEU A 235 14.84 -12.13 4.32
CA LEU A 235 15.58 -11.63 3.17
C LEU A 235 16.20 -10.26 3.44
N LEU A 236 15.43 -9.32 3.96
CA LEU A 236 15.82 -7.91 4.05
C LEU A 236 16.73 -7.63 5.27
N VAL A 237 16.46 -8.24 6.43
CA VAL A 237 17.28 -8.02 7.62
C VAL A 237 18.76 -8.32 7.38
N PRO A 238 19.15 -9.50 6.85
CA PRO A 238 20.57 -9.78 6.57
C PRO A 238 21.16 -8.91 5.45
N LEU A 239 20.36 -8.41 4.50
CA LEU A 239 20.84 -7.47 3.48
C LEU A 239 21.16 -6.08 4.08
N ILE A 240 20.50 -5.69 5.17
CA ILE A 240 20.75 -4.43 5.89
C ILE A 240 21.95 -4.58 6.83
N GLU A 241 21.97 -5.64 7.63
CA GLU A 241 23.00 -5.85 8.67
C GLU A 241 24.28 -6.52 8.16
N GLY A 242 24.15 -7.40 7.19
CA GLY A 242 25.23 -8.26 6.69
C GLY A 242 26.47 -7.49 6.24
N PRO A 243 26.36 -6.41 5.45
CA PRO A 243 27.50 -5.62 5.01
C PRO A 243 28.32 -5.04 6.18
N GLY A 244 27.64 -4.51 7.21
CA GLY A 244 28.29 -3.91 8.39
C GLY A 244 29.01 -4.94 9.27
N GLN A 245 28.60 -6.22 9.20
CA GLN A 245 29.15 -7.32 10.02
C GLN A 245 30.06 -8.25 9.22
N GLY A 246 30.38 -7.95 7.95
CA GLY A 246 31.21 -8.80 7.10
C GLY A 246 30.56 -10.14 6.72
N TRP A 247 29.24 -10.17 6.56
CA TRP A 247 28.45 -11.34 6.16
C TRP A 247 28.61 -12.56 7.09
N PRO A 248 28.23 -12.43 8.36
CA PRO A 248 28.31 -13.55 9.30
C PRO A 248 27.44 -14.74 8.85
N ALA A 249 27.76 -15.94 9.34
CA ALA A 249 27.09 -17.18 8.95
C ALA A 249 25.56 -17.13 9.13
N TRP A 250 25.07 -16.43 10.17
CA TRP A 250 23.64 -16.25 10.38
C TRP A 250 22.93 -15.51 9.23
N SER A 251 23.61 -14.52 8.62
CA SER A 251 23.03 -13.75 7.50
C SER A 251 22.87 -14.61 6.25
N LEU A 252 23.85 -15.47 5.93
CA LEU A 252 23.78 -16.41 4.81
C LEU A 252 22.73 -17.48 5.05
N LEU A 253 22.63 -18.02 6.28
CA LEU A 253 21.59 -18.97 6.67
C LEU A 253 20.20 -18.34 6.54
N SER A 254 20.03 -17.11 7.02
CA SER A 254 18.77 -16.35 6.91
C SER A 254 18.34 -16.17 5.46
N LEU A 255 19.27 -15.82 4.56
CA LEU A 255 18.98 -15.72 3.12
C LEU A 255 18.55 -17.06 2.53
N GLY A 256 19.19 -18.17 2.92
CA GLY A 256 18.79 -19.52 2.50
C GLY A 256 17.37 -19.87 2.95
N VAL A 257 17.05 -19.61 4.22
CA VAL A 257 15.70 -19.82 4.78
C VAL A 257 14.67 -18.90 4.11
N ALA A 258 15.02 -17.65 3.82
CA ALA A 258 14.14 -16.71 3.10
C ALA A 258 13.73 -17.27 1.72
N VAL A 259 14.70 -17.77 0.94
CA VAL A 259 14.44 -18.39 -0.37
C VAL A 259 13.51 -19.60 -0.22
N LEU A 260 13.73 -20.45 0.78
CA LEU A 260 12.87 -21.60 1.06
C LEU A 260 11.44 -21.17 1.38
N LEU A 261 11.25 -20.19 2.28
CA LEU A 261 9.92 -19.69 2.65
C LEU A 261 9.18 -19.06 1.48
N LEU A 262 9.88 -18.29 0.64
CA LEU A 262 9.30 -17.71 -0.57
C LEU A 262 8.94 -18.78 -1.62
N ALA A 263 9.74 -19.85 -1.73
CA ALA A 263 9.40 -20.99 -2.55
C ALA A 263 8.18 -21.77 -2.02
N LEU A 264 8.08 -21.95 -0.70
CA LEU A 264 6.92 -22.55 -0.05
C LEU A 264 5.67 -21.67 -0.23
N PHE A 265 5.81 -20.37 -0.11
CA PHE A 265 4.73 -19.41 -0.42
C PHE A 265 4.25 -19.57 -1.86
N HIS A 266 5.16 -19.61 -2.83
CA HIS A 266 4.83 -19.83 -4.23
C HIS A 266 4.04 -21.12 -4.44
N ARG A 267 4.52 -22.25 -3.89
CA ARG A 267 3.84 -23.56 -3.97
C ARG A 267 2.45 -23.54 -3.33
N GLN A 268 2.32 -22.92 -2.17
CA GLN A 268 1.06 -22.79 -1.44
C GLN A 268 0.04 -21.96 -2.23
N GLN A 269 0.47 -20.86 -2.86
CA GLN A 269 -0.41 -20.03 -3.71
C GLN A 269 -0.89 -20.81 -4.94
N GLU A 270 0.00 -21.60 -5.56
CA GLU A 270 -0.36 -22.43 -6.72
C GLU A 270 -1.33 -23.56 -6.35
N GLN A 271 -1.13 -24.22 -5.20
CA GLN A 271 -2.05 -25.25 -4.69
C GLN A 271 -3.45 -24.67 -4.39
N ARG A 272 -3.51 -23.49 -3.74
CA ARG A 272 -4.77 -22.79 -3.50
C ARG A 272 -5.51 -22.46 -4.79
N ARG A 273 -4.77 -21.99 -5.78
CA ARG A 273 -5.33 -21.69 -7.10
C ARG A 273 -5.93 -22.94 -7.76
N MET A 274 -5.19 -24.07 -7.74
CA MET A 274 -5.66 -25.34 -8.31
C MET A 274 -6.91 -25.88 -7.58
N ALA A 275 -7.02 -25.60 -6.28
CA ALA A 275 -8.18 -25.96 -5.47
C ALA A 275 -9.38 -24.99 -5.65
N GLY A 276 -9.32 -24.05 -6.61
CA GLY A 276 -10.42 -23.08 -6.87
C GLY A 276 -10.50 -21.94 -5.83
N GLY A 277 -9.52 -21.82 -4.93
CA GLY A 277 -9.42 -20.72 -3.98
C GLY A 277 -8.84 -19.45 -4.62
N LEU A 278 -9.07 -18.30 -3.96
CA LEU A 278 -8.48 -17.04 -4.37
C LEU A 278 -7.06 -16.91 -3.76
N PRO A 279 -5.98 -16.99 -4.56
CA PRO A 279 -4.61 -16.80 -4.06
C PRO A 279 -4.39 -15.34 -3.63
N LEU A 280 -3.43 -15.09 -2.73
CA LEU A 280 -2.98 -13.73 -2.37
C LEU A 280 -2.43 -12.99 -3.57
N VAL A 281 -1.58 -13.67 -4.34
CA VAL A 281 -0.98 -13.18 -5.55
C VAL A 281 -1.21 -14.20 -6.67
N ASP A 282 -1.78 -13.76 -7.78
CA ASP A 282 -1.85 -14.60 -8.98
C ASP A 282 -0.48 -14.59 -9.68
N MET A 283 0.30 -15.64 -9.44
CA MET A 283 1.65 -15.80 -9.99
C MET A 283 1.69 -15.84 -11.52
N ARG A 284 0.56 -16.14 -12.18
CA ARG A 284 0.45 -16.05 -13.65
C ARG A 284 0.57 -14.61 -14.14
N LEU A 285 0.15 -13.62 -13.35
CA LEU A 285 0.33 -12.21 -13.71
C LEU A 285 1.81 -11.84 -13.80
N LEU A 286 2.64 -12.44 -12.94
CA LEU A 286 4.10 -12.28 -12.99
C LEU A 286 4.73 -13.07 -14.13
N ALA A 287 4.16 -14.22 -14.48
CA ALA A 287 4.63 -15.09 -15.58
C ALA A 287 4.14 -14.65 -16.97
N GLN A 288 3.06 -13.88 -17.05
CA GLN A 288 2.60 -13.35 -18.33
C GLN A 288 3.60 -12.32 -18.85
N ARG A 289 4.38 -12.73 -19.85
CA ARG A 289 5.30 -11.88 -20.63
C ARG A 289 4.54 -10.82 -21.45
N ARG A 290 3.73 -9.98 -20.83
CA ARG A 290 3.15 -8.79 -21.52
C ARG A 290 4.21 -7.75 -21.88
N PHE A 291 5.44 -7.95 -21.49
CA PHE A 291 6.58 -7.13 -21.93
C PHE A 291 7.24 -7.63 -23.23
N ALA A 292 6.90 -8.82 -23.74
CA ALA A 292 7.49 -9.36 -24.97
C ALA A 292 6.72 -9.03 -26.26
N HIS A 293 5.49 -8.51 -26.20
CA HIS A 293 4.67 -8.23 -27.38
C HIS A 293 4.79 -6.82 -27.95
N ARG A 294 5.95 -6.17 -27.80
CA ARG A 294 6.31 -5.06 -28.71
C ARG A 294 7.08 -5.51 -29.97
N ALA A 295 7.34 -6.79 -30.14
CA ALA A 295 8.05 -7.33 -31.31
C ALA A 295 7.12 -7.69 -32.47
N ASP A 296 5.83 -7.99 -32.27
CA ASP A 296 4.92 -8.45 -33.33
C ASP A 296 4.09 -7.36 -34.02
N ALA A 297 4.30 -6.10 -33.70
CA ALA A 297 3.66 -4.98 -34.42
C ALA A 297 4.24 -4.74 -35.81
N ARG A 298 5.09 -5.62 -36.36
CA ARG A 298 5.65 -5.53 -37.71
C ARG A 298 5.00 -6.45 -38.76
N GLN A 299 3.98 -7.22 -38.42
CA GLN A 299 3.32 -8.14 -39.36
C GLN A 299 1.89 -7.73 -39.76
N VAL A 300 1.48 -6.48 -39.54
CA VAL A 300 0.23 -5.93 -40.12
C VAL A 300 0.59 -4.78 -41.03
N LYS A 301 1.44 -5.03 -42.01
CA LYS A 301 1.61 -4.24 -43.23
C LYS A 301 2.17 -5.14 -44.33
N GLN A 302 1.31 -5.99 -44.87
CA GLN A 302 1.34 -6.45 -46.26
C GLN A 302 -0.09 -6.67 -46.70
#